data_2052459afdf6d08ab554b95bfb2b3327
#
_entry.id   2052459afdf6d08ab554b95bfb2b3327
#
_cell.length_a   1.000
_cell.length_b   1.000
_cell.length_c   1.000
_cell.angle_alpha   90.00
_cell.angle_beta   90.00
_cell.angle_gamma   90.00
#
_symmetry.space_group_name_H-M   'P 1'
#
loop_
_entity.id
_entity.type
_entity.pdbx_description
1 polymer ?
#
loop_
_entity_poly.entity_id
_entity_poly.type
_entity_poly.pdbx_seq_one_letter_code
_entity_poly.pdbx_strand_id
1 'polypeptide(L)'
;MKKYEIKQILKRCAKSIGIIPSNCIFCLKDLELERLKKDNNMYEYICKNCFEKYKEKFDVYVDVVKALEEKNAKHIYLGKYDDIKDEIMNIKYFDKQYILKGIMEITYTKIEKEIFEENIENSDIIMLYIPTTFKKSITRGNISKYICMQCLEEMQKKGNIITDNVFVCTIAKIRKDIEIKKLNKEERKRKIKEKYLYVKDNFLEKYFKKCIKDNRNIYNLKIIIVDDVYTTGSTMRNMVEMLEKNILKEIEGIKRIGKIREEKEKILNIEYIFLSLAKD
;
A
#
# COMPACT_ATOMS: atom_id res chain seq x y z
N MET A 1 16.31 4.27 38.88
CA MET A 1 16.59 4.64 37.48
C MET A 1 15.52 5.60 37.00
N LYS A 2 15.88 6.76 36.50
CA LYS A 2 14.89 7.77 36.04
C LYS A 2 14.25 7.26 34.75
N LYS A 3 12.95 7.50 34.53
CA LYS A 3 12.17 7.12 33.36
C LYS A 3 12.87 7.50 32.04
N TYR A 4 13.67 8.56 32.05
CA TYR A 4 14.50 9.03 30.97
C TYR A 4 15.67 8.06 30.64
N GLU A 5 16.33 7.52 31.66
CA GLU A 5 17.47 6.58 31.48
C GLU A 5 17.02 5.24 30.85
N ILE A 6 15.85 4.74 31.29
CA ILE A 6 15.25 3.54 30.69
C ILE A 6 14.95 3.76 29.20
N LYS A 7 14.38 4.93 28.85
CA LYS A 7 14.07 5.28 27.46
C LYS A 7 15.32 5.38 26.59
N GLN A 8 16.44 5.86 27.15
CA GLN A 8 17.75 5.92 26.46
C GLN A 8 18.35 4.53 26.26
N ILE A 9 18.28 3.66 27.27
CA ILE A 9 18.76 2.28 27.17
C ILE A 9 17.96 1.51 26.12
N LEU A 10 16.61 1.60 26.13
CA LEU A 10 15.75 0.95 25.14
C LEU A 10 16.04 1.45 23.72
N LYS A 11 16.30 2.76 23.54
CA LYS A 11 16.71 3.31 22.25
C LYS A 11 18.05 2.75 21.78
N ARG A 12 19.05 2.64 22.68
CA ARG A 12 20.37 2.05 22.35
C ARG A 12 20.24 0.57 21.98
N CYS A 13 19.44 -0.19 22.72
CA CYS A 13 19.18 -1.58 22.37
C CYS A 13 18.47 -1.70 21.03
N ALA A 14 17.43 -0.89 20.75
CA ALA A 14 16.72 -0.88 19.48
C ALA A 14 17.61 -0.53 18.29
N LYS A 15 18.65 0.33 18.50
CA LYS A 15 19.66 0.62 17.48
C LYS A 15 20.60 -0.56 17.24
N SER A 16 21.11 -1.16 18.32
CA SER A 16 22.07 -2.29 18.22
C SER A 16 21.47 -3.48 17.50
N ILE A 17 20.14 -3.65 17.52
CA ILE A 17 19.41 -4.69 16.80
C ILE A 17 18.77 -4.19 15.49
N GLY A 18 19.12 -2.97 15.04
CA GLY A 18 18.70 -2.44 13.73
C GLY A 18 17.23 -2.02 13.61
N ILE A 19 16.51 -1.90 14.75
CA ILE A 19 15.09 -1.47 14.76
C ILE A 19 14.97 0.04 14.48
N ILE A 20 15.92 0.85 14.97
CA ILE A 20 15.94 2.31 14.74
C ILE A 20 17.22 2.64 14.00
N PRO A 21 17.18 3.25 12.81
CA PRO A 21 18.37 3.64 12.10
C PRO A 21 19.12 4.72 12.89
N SER A 22 20.42 4.51 13.07
CA SER A 22 21.30 5.54 13.62
C SER A 22 21.68 6.58 12.57
N ASN A 23 21.58 6.22 11.31
CA ASN A 23 22.06 7.00 10.18
C ASN A 23 20.94 7.27 9.17
N CYS A 24 21.05 8.40 8.50
CA CYS A 24 20.17 8.73 7.38
C CYS A 24 20.24 7.63 6.30
N ILE A 25 19.08 7.12 5.90
CA ILE A 25 19.00 6.03 4.92
C ILE A 25 19.48 6.41 3.52
N PHE A 26 19.54 7.70 3.19
CA PHE A 26 20.02 8.17 1.89
C PHE A 26 21.51 8.51 1.88
N CYS A 27 22.01 9.22 2.89
CA CYS A 27 23.41 9.73 2.87
C CYS A 27 24.28 9.14 3.98
N LEU A 28 23.75 8.25 4.82
CA LEU A 28 24.45 7.60 5.95
C LEU A 28 24.94 8.55 7.05
N LYS A 29 24.53 9.82 7.03
CA LYS A 29 24.87 10.78 8.08
C LYS A 29 24.21 10.38 9.40
N ASP A 30 24.92 10.57 10.51
CA ASP A 30 24.40 10.27 11.84
C ASP A 30 23.21 11.19 12.18
N LEU A 31 22.06 10.57 12.43
CA LEU A 31 20.81 11.25 12.80
C LEU A 31 20.78 11.69 14.28
N GLU A 32 21.65 11.13 15.14
CA GLU A 32 21.68 11.51 16.55
C GLU A 32 22.17 12.94 16.74
N LEU A 33 23.17 13.35 15.98
CA LEU A 33 23.70 14.70 16.02
C LEU A 33 22.66 15.75 15.62
N GLU A 34 21.75 15.40 14.70
CA GLU A 34 20.63 16.28 14.32
C GLU A 34 19.50 16.27 15.36
N ARG A 35 19.20 15.09 15.93
CA ARG A 35 18.19 14.93 16.99
C ARG A 35 18.52 15.65 18.30
N LEU A 36 19.79 15.83 18.59
CA LEU A 36 20.26 16.59 19.77
C LEU A 36 20.05 18.11 19.61
N LYS A 37 19.91 18.61 18.40
CA LYS A 37 19.74 20.05 18.10
C LYS A 37 18.33 20.58 18.32
N LYS A 38 17.39 19.78 18.87
CA LYS A 38 16.02 20.18 19.29
C LYS A 38 15.16 20.88 18.24
N ASP A 39 15.37 20.63 16.97
CA ASP A 39 14.40 21.07 15.95
C ASP A 39 13.14 20.17 16.01
N ASN A 40 11.97 20.77 16.20
CA ASN A 40 10.68 20.07 16.36
C ASN A 40 10.21 19.31 15.10
N ASN A 41 10.91 19.43 13.99
CA ASN A 41 10.64 18.74 12.71
C ASN A 41 11.66 17.63 12.46
N MET A 42 11.70 16.64 13.35
CA MET A 42 12.65 15.54 13.21
C MET A 42 12.05 14.38 12.43
N TYR A 43 12.66 14.10 11.29
CA TYR A 43 12.41 12.89 10.53
C TYR A 43 13.06 11.68 11.22
N GLU A 44 12.37 10.53 11.14
CA GLU A 44 12.83 9.32 11.84
C GLU A 44 13.97 8.62 11.09
N TYR A 45 13.88 8.61 9.76
CA TYR A 45 14.75 7.83 8.87
C TYR A 45 15.68 8.67 8.00
N ILE A 46 15.43 9.97 7.88
CA ILE A 46 16.17 10.85 6.97
C ILE A 46 16.67 12.12 7.68
N CYS A 47 17.82 12.62 7.26
CA CYS A 47 18.31 13.91 7.72
C CYS A 47 17.61 15.06 6.99
N LYS A 48 17.62 16.26 7.60
CA LYS A 48 17.01 17.46 7.02
C LYS A 48 17.50 17.75 5.58
N ASN A 49 18.80 17.63 5.33
CA ASN A 49 19.35 17.87 4.00
C ASN A 49 18.83 16.89 2.96
N CYS A 50 18.69 15.62 3.33
CA CYS A 50 18.10 14.62 2.43
C CYS A 50 16.59 14.86 2.23
N PHE A 51 15.87 15.23 3.27
CA PHE A 51 14.48 15.60 3.14
C PHE A 51 14.31 16.75 2.13
N GLU A 52 15.04 17.86 2.28
CA GLU A 52 14.98 19.00 1.37
C GLU A 52 15.35 18.62 -0.06
N LYS A 53 16.38 17.76 -0.25
CA LYS A 53 16.80 17.26 -1.56
C LYS A 53 15.75 16.37 -2.23
N TYR A 54 15.13 15.47 -1.47
CA TYR A 54 14.26 14.44 -2.03
C TYR A 54 12.78 14.82 -2.05
N LYS A 55 12.34 15.83 -1.29
CA LYS A 55 10.94 16.31 -1.31
C LYS A 55 10.50 16.82 -2.69
N GLU A 56 11.44 17.33 -3.49
CA GLU A 56 11.17 17.76 -4.88
C GLU A 56 11.18 16.59 -5.86
N LYS A 57 11.95 15.54 -5.53
CA LYS A 57 12.06 14.33 -6.35
C LYS A 57 10.89 13.38 -6.14
N PHE A 58 10.42 13.26 -4.88
CA PHE A 58 9.27 12.46 -4.50
C PHE A 58 8.09 13.38 -4.19
N ASP A 59 7.21 13.50 -5.14
CA ASP A 59 5.93 14.20 -4.96
C ASP A 59 4.76 13.25 -5.19
N VAL A 60 3.58 13.63 -4.72
CA VAL A 60 2.36 12.84 -4.89
C VAL A 60 1.61 13.38 -6.09
N TYR A 61 1.49 12.56 -7.09
CA TYR A 61 0.72 12.82 -8.30
C TYR A 61 -0.56 12.00 -8.28
N VAL A 62 -1.62 12.57 -8.84
CA VAL A 62 -2.93 11.93 -8.89
C VAL A 62 -3.49 12.00 -10.29
N ASP A 63 -3.90 10.84 -10.80
CA ASP A 63 -4.57 10.71 -12.08
C ASP A 63 -5.87 9.92 -11.92
N VAL A 64 -6.80 10.14 -12.82
CA VAL A 64 -7.98 9.29 -12.97
C VAL A 64 -7.71 8.25 -14.06
N VAL A 65 -7.80 6.99 -13.72
CA VAL A 65 -7.54 5.87 -14.63
C VAL A 65 -8.73 4.92 -14.70
N LYS A 66 -8.84 4.16 -15.77
CA LYS A 66 -9.86 3.11 -15.86
C LYS A 66 -9.48 1.91 -15.00
N ALA A 67 -10.31 1.59 -14.01
CA ALA A 67 -10.25 0.34 -13.25
C ALA A 67 -10.92 -0.80 -14.01
N LEU A 68 -12.13 -0.54 -14.53
CA LEU A 68 -12.91 -1.36 -15.45
C LEU A 68 -13.51 -0.46 -16.54
N GLU A 69 -14.26 -1.03 -17.50
CA GLU A 69 -14.88 -0.24 -18.58
C GLU A 69 -15.76 0.89 -18.04
N GLU A 70 -16.58 0.59 -17.02
CA GLU A 70 -17.54 1.52 -16.43
C GLU A 70 -17.09 2.14 -15.11
N LYS A 71 -15.91 1.74 -14.57
CA LYS A 71 -15.40 2.20 -13.28
C LYS A 71 -14.06 2.88 -13.42
N ASN A 72 -13.95 4.06 -12.85
CA ASN A 72 -12.68 4.76 -12.69
C ASN A 72 -12.01 4.38 -11.37
N ALA A 73 -10.71 4.58 -11.28
CA ALA A 73 -9.93 4.55 -10.06
C ALA A 73 -9.09 5.82 -9.98
N LYS A 74 -8.89 6.31 -8.77
CA LYS A 74 -7.87 7.30 -8.47
C LYS A 74 -6.52 6.60 -8.50
N HIS A 75 -5.55 7.07 -9.26
CA HIS A 75 -4.20 6.54 -9.27
C HIS A 75 -3.25 7.53 -8.61
N ILE A 76 -2.69 7.16 -7.48
CA ILE A 76 -1.72 7.92 -6.70
C ILE A 76 -0.33 7.32 -6.97
N TYR A 77 0.63 8.15 -7.36
CA TYR A 77 2.02 7.73 -7.57
C TYR A 77 3.01 8.77 -7.07
N LEU A 78 4.20 8.30 -6.65
CA LEU A 78 5.15 9.11 -5.88
C LEU A 78 6.25 9.73 -6.74
N GLY A 79 6.22 9.53 -8.03
CA GLY A 79 7.15 10.14 -8.98
C GLY A 79 7.00 9.56 -10.38
N LYS A 80 7.54 10.28 -11.37
CA LYS A 80 7.68 9.73 -12.71
C LYS A 80 8.82 8.71 -12.72
N TYR A 81 8.67 7.64 -13.48
CA TYR A 81 9.63 6.53 -13.48
C TYR A 81 11.06 6.98 -13.75
N ASP A 82 11.26 7.84 -14.76
CA ASP A 82 12.59 8.31 -15.15
C ASP A 82 13.27 9.14 -14.04
N ASP A 83 12.49 9.90 -13.25
CA ASP A 83 13.02 10.75 -12.18
C ASP A 83 13.49 9.92 -10.96
N ILE A 84 12.83 8.80 -10.67
CA ILE A 84 13.07 7.98 -9.46
C ILE A 84 13.54 6.56 -9.77
N LYS A 85 13.99 6.31 -11.00
CA LYS A 85 14.41 5.00 -11.49
C LYS A 85 15.50 4.37 -10.64
N ASP A 86 16.50 5.16 -10.22
CA ASP A 86 17.64 4.66 -9.44
C ASP A 86 17.19 4.16 -8.07
N GLU A 87 16.27 4.87 -7.41
CA GLU A 87 15.72 4.45 -6.12
C GLU A 87 14.88 3.18 -6.29
N ILE A 88 14.07 3.09 -7.34
CA ILE A 88 13.30 1.89 -7.65
C ILE A 88 14.23 0.70 -7.93
N MET A 89 15.30 0.90 -8.69
CA MET A 89 16.30 -0.13 -8.95
C MET A 89 17.02 -0.57 -7.68
N ASN A 90 17.38 0.38 -6.80
CA ASN A 90 17.97 0.09 -5.49
C ASN A 90 17.04 -0.78 -4.64
N ILE A 91 15.74 -0.44 -4.57
CA ILE A 91 14.74 -1.20 -3.83
C ILE A 91 14.54 -2.60 -4.44
N LYS A 92 14.51 -2.71 -5.77
CA LYS A 92 14.21 -3.97 -6.48
C LYS A 92 15.36 -4.96 -6.52
N TYR A 93 16.60 -4.49 -6.65
CA TYR A 93 17.71 -5.35 -7.04
C TYR A 93 18.90 -5.32 -6.06
N PHE A 94 18.96 -4.33 -5.18
CA PHE A 94 20.08 -4.15 -4.26
C PHE A 94 19.69 -4.31 -2.77
N ASP A 95 18.52 -4.92 -2.51
CA ASP A 95 18.00 -5.21 -1.16
C ASP A 95 17.91 -3.98 -0.24
N LYS A 96 17.63 -2.81 -0.85
CA LYS A 96 17.53 -1.54 -0.13
C LYS A 96 16.08 -1.13 0.13
N GLN A 97 15.23 -2.08 0.58
CA GLN A 97 13.81 -1.79 0.87
C GLN A 97 13.64 -0.74 1.96
N TYR A 98 14.65 -0.54 2.81
CA TYR A 98 14.65 0.52 3.83
C TYR A 98 14.50 1.93 3.23
N ILE A 99 14.88 2.14 1.96
CA ILE A 99 14.65 3.40 1.23
C ILE A 99 13.15 3.75 1.20
N LEU A 100 12.25 2.75 1.17
CA LEU A 100 10.81 2.99 1.22
C LEU A 100 10.37 3.76 2.47
N LYS A 101 11.03 3.54 3.62
CA LYS A 101 10.75 4.28 4.85
C LYS A 101 10.96 5.78 4.65
N GLY A 102 12.06 6.17 4.05
CA GLY A 102 12.33 7.59 3.79
C GLY A 102 11.41 8.19 2.72
N ILE A 103 11.08 7.41 1.67
CA ILE A 103 10.11 7.85 0.67
C ILE A 103 8.76 8.09 1.34
N MET A 104 8.29 7.16 2.17
CA MET A 104 7.02 7.31 2.89
C MET A 104 7.06 8.47 3.88
N GLU A 105 8.13 8.66 4.60
CA GLU A 105 8.31 9.80 5.51
C GLU A 105 8.17 11.15 4.79
N ILE A 106 8.64 11.24 3.54
CA ILE A 106 8.52 12.43 2.68
C ILE A 106 7.09 12.62 2.15
N THR A 107 6.46 11.53 1.70
CA THR A 107 5.25 11.60 0.86
C THR A 107 3.96 11.27 1.59
N TYR A 108 4.04 10.58 2.75
CA TYR A 108 2.86 10.00 3.39
C TYR A 108 1.76 11.04 3.73
N THR A 109 2.11 12.24 4.21
CA THR A 109 1.11 13.27 4.52
C THR A 109 0.28 13.68 3.30
N LYS A 110 0.90 13.71 2.11
CA LYS A 110 0.20 14.00 0.87
C LYS A 110 -0.62 12.79 0.41
N ILE A 111 -0.07 11.56 0.53
CA ILE A 111 -0.81 10.32 0.24
C ILE A 111 -2.04 10.22 1.13
N GLU A 112 -1.88 10.45 2.42
CA GLU A 112 -2.95 10.43 3.41
C GLU A 112 -4.08 11.37 3.01
N LYS A 113 -3.75 12.61 2.66
CA LYS A 113 -4.73 13.59 2.20
C LYS A 113 -5.50 13.07 0.99
N GLU A 114 -4.82 12.49 -0.01
CA GLU A 114 -5.45 11.96 -1.22
C GLU A 114 -6.33 10.73 -0.99
N ILE A 115 -5.99 9.91 0.01
CA ILE A 115 -6.80 8.73 0.39
C ILE A 115 -8.03 9.14 1.21
N PHE A 116 -7.88 10.18 2.06
CA PHE A 116 -8.86 10.51 3.09
C PHE A 116 -9.64 11.80 2.85
N GLU A 117 -9.54 12.41 1.66
CA GLU A 117 -10.16 13.72 1.34
C GLU A 117 -11.66 13.84 1.68
N GLU A 118 -12.38 12.72 1.79
CA GLU A 118 -13.81 12.74 2.11
C GLU A 118 -14.18 11.67 3.17
N ASN A 119 -14.63 12.13 4.35
CA ASN A 119 -15.33 11.33 5.39
C ASN A 119 -14.67 10.03 5.84
N ILE A 120 -13.61 10.14 6.64
CA ILE A 120 -12.86 9.01 7.23
C ILE A 120 -13.68 8.21 8.25
N GLU A 121 -14.57 8.85 8.98
CA GLU A 121 -15.16 8.28 10.22
C GLU A 121 -15.97 7.00 10.02
N ASN A 122 -16.35 6.66 8.77
CA ASN A 122 -17.20 5.50 8.48
C ASN A 122 -16.72 4.62 7.31
N SER A 123 -15.44 4.69 6.92
CA SER A 123 -14.93 3.90 5.80
C SER A 123 -13.96 2.81 6.28
N ASP A 124 -14.17 1.58 5.87
CA ASP A 124 -13.15 0.54 5.99
C ASP A 124 -12.14 0.65 4.83
N ILE A 125 -10.86 0.41 5.11
CA ILE A 125 -9.77 0.50 4.13
C ILE A 125 -9.13 -0.87 3.98
N ILE A 126 -9.04 -1.34 2.76
CA ILE A 126 -8.36 -2.59 2.44
C ILE A 126 -7.24 -2.32 1.45
N MET A 127 -6.01 -2.53 1.89
CA MET A 127 -4.82 -2.43 1.06
C MET A 127 -4.48 -3.79 0.47
N LEU A 128 -4.57 -3.91 -0.85
CA LEU A 128 -4.28 -5.14 -1.59
C LEU A 128 -2.91 -5.05 -2.24
N TYR A 129 -1.95 -5.82 -1.74
CA TYR A 129 -0.66 -5.93 -2.41
C TYR A 129 -0.69 -6.97 -3.53
N ILE A 130 0.01 -6.67 -4.62
CA ILE A 130 0.18 -7.60 -5.73
C ILE A 130 1.21 -8.67 -5.35
N PRO A 131 0.88 -9.97 -5.46
CA PRO A 131 1.80 -11.04 -5.09
C PRO A 131 2.98 -11.11 -6.06
N THR A 132 4.15 -11.48 -5.52
CA THR A 132 5.36 -11.79 -6.29
C THR A 132 5.65 -13.30 -6.26
N THR A 133 6.52 -13.80 -7.16
CA THR A 133 6.91 -15.22 -7.15
C THR A 133 7.68 -15.56 -5.88
N PHE A 134 7.62 -16.82 -5.46
CA PHE A 134 8.33 -17.32 -4.30
C PHE A 134 9.84 -17.02 -4.39
N LYS A 135 10.47 -17.28 -5.57
CA LYS A 135 11.88 -16.96 -5.80
C LYS A 135 12.18 -15.48 -5.58
N LYS A 136 11.37 -14.60 -6.15
CA LYS A 136 11.53 -13.14 -5.99
C LYS A 136 11.26 -12.69 -4.56
N SER A 137 10.31 -13.31 -3.88
CA SER A 137 9.98 -13.02 -2.48
C SER A 137 11.16 -13.34 -1.54
N ILE A 138 11.88 -14.43 -1.77
CA ILE A 138 13.07 -14.79 -0.98
C ILE A 138 14.24 -13.85 -1.28
N THR A 139 14.48 -13.53 -2.57
CA THR A 139 15.66 -12.77 -2.97
C THR A 139 15.58 -11.28 -2.76
N ARG A 140 14.37 -10.69 -2.81
CA ARG A 140 14.17 -9.24 -2.75
C ARG A 140 12.89 -8.79 -2.04
N GLY A 141 12.17 -9.73 -1.44
CA GLY A 141 10.89 -9.45 -0.80
C GLY A 141 9.76 -9.11 -1.79
N ASN A 142 8.60 -8.78 -1.24
CA ASN A 142 7.47 -8.27 -2.02
C ASN A 142 7.33 -6.77 -1.79
N ILE A 143 7.74 -5.97 -2.78
CA ILE A 143 7.78 -4.51 -2.69
C ILE A 143 6.39 -3.93 -2.46
N SER A 144 5.38 -4.41 -3.18
CA SER A 144 3.98 -3.95 -3.01
C SER A 144 3.50 -4.19 -1.58
N LYS A 145 3.87 -5.33 -0.96
CA LYS A 145 3.57 -5.60 0.45
C LYS A 145 4.32 -4.64 1.38
N TYR A 146 5.60 -4.35 1.10
CA TYR A 146 6.37 -3.39 1.90
C TYR A 146 5.77 -1.99 1.84
N ILE A 147 5.32 -1.53 0.67
CA ILE A 147 4.63 -0.25 0.52
C ILE A 147 3.37 -0.22 1.40
N CYS A 148 2.52 -1.27 1.35
CA CYS A 148 1.34 -1.37 2.21
C CYS A 148 1.70 -1.29 3.70
N MET A 149 2.74 -2.03 4.13
CA MET A 149 3.15 -2.04 5.54
C MET A 149 3.71 -0.70 5.99
N GLN A 150 4.46 0.02 5.13
CA GLN A 150 4.95 1.34 5.46
C GLN A 150 3.82 2.38 5.52
N CYS A 151 2.84 2.32 4.62
CA CYS A 151 1.65 3.16 4.73
C CYS A 151 0.91 2.91 6.05
N LEU A 152 0.72 1.64 6.43
CA LEU A 152 0.07 1.29 7.70
C LEU A 152 0.86 1.79 8.92
N GLU A 153 2.20 1.64 8.90
CA GLU A 153 3.08 2.15 9.96
C GLU A 153 2.95 3.67 10.14
N GLU A 154 2.93 4.42 9.05
CA GLU A 154 2.76 5.88 9.10
C GLU A 154 1.34 6.28 9.55
N MET A 155 0.30 5.53 9.14
CA MET A 155 -1.06 5.71 9.64
C MET A 155 -1.13 5.56 11.16
N GLN A 156 -0.50 4.51 11.71
CA GLN A 156 -0.46 4.25 13.15
C GLN A 156 0.30 5.31 13.93
N LYS A 157 1.41 5.82 13.40
CA LYS A 157 2.22 6.86 14.06
C LYS A 157 1.44 8.16 14.26
N LYS A 158 0.63 8.54 13.29
CA LYS A 158 -0.14 9.78 13.34
C LYS A 158 -1.37 9.74 14.26
N GLY A 159 -1.80 8.55 14.66
CA GLY A 159 -2.94 8.37 15.58
C GLY A 159 -4.29 8.84 15.03
N ASN A 160 -4.34 9.22 13.74
CA ASN A 160 -5.52 9.83 13.12
C ASN A 160 -6.56 8.81 12.66
N ILE A 161 -6.24 7.51 12.72
CA ILE A 161 -7.12 6.46 12.19
C ILE A 161 -7.32 5.42 13.28
N ILE A 162 -8.57 5.06 13.50
CA ILE A 162 -8.91 3.83 14.20
C ILE A 162 -8.35 2.69 13.35
N THR A 163 -7.14 2.23 13.69
CA THR A 163 -6.38 1.20 12.96
C THR A 163 -7.14 -0.11 12.79
N ASP A 164 -8.21 -0.29 13.55
CA ASP A 164 -9.10 -1.45 13.50
C ASP A 164 -9.86 -1.58 12.17
N ASN A 165 -9.89 -0.51 11.36
CA ASN A 165 -10.59 -0.48 10.07
C ASN A 165 -9.64 -0.51 8.86
N VAL A 166 -8.33 -0.72 9.06
CA VAL A 166 -7.35 -0.81 7.98
C VAL A 166 -6.76 -2.22 7.90
N PHE A 167 -6.89 -2.87 6.76
CA PHE A 167 -6.44 -4.24 6.55
C PHE A 167 -5.46 -4.34 5.39
N VAL A 168 -4.41 -5.15 5.55
CA VAL A 168 -3.43 -5.44 4.48
C VAL A 168 -3.51 -6.91 4.11
N CYS A 169 -3.83 -7.20 2.85
CA CYS A 169 -3.96 -8.59 2.37
C CYS A 169 -3.67 -8.74 0.88
N THR A 170 -3.80 -9.94 0.35
CA THR A 170 -3.86 -10.24 -1.09
C THR A 170 -4.97 -11.23 -1.38
N ILE A 171 -5.55 -11.13 -2.57
CA ILE A 171 -6.61 -12.03 -3.06
C ILE A 171 -6.10 -12.99 -4.13
N ALA A 172 -4.84 -12.88 -4.51
CA ALA A 172 -4.27 -13.64 -5.60
C ALA A 172 -2.96 -14.32 -5.22
N LYS A 173 -2.63 -15.39 -5.95
CA LYS A 173 -1.31 -15.99 -5.96
C LYS A 173 -0.79 -16.12 -7.38
N ILE A 174 0.52 -16.22 -7.54
CA ILE A 174 1.11 -16.45 -8.86
C ILE A 174 0.91 -17.92 -9.24
N ARG A 175 0.27 -18.12 -10.39
CA ARG A 175 0.07 -19.43 -10.99
C ARG A 175 1.26 -19.81 -11.89
N LYS A 176 1.71 -18.86 -12.72
CA LYS A 176 2.82 -19.04 -13.67
C LYS A 176 3.75 -17.85 -13.60
N ASP A 177 5.07 -18.07 -13.54
CA ASP A 177 6.04 -16.96 -13.62
C ASP A 177 6.22 -16.57 -15.10
N ILE A 178 5.33 -15.69 -15.56
CA ILE A 178 5.34 -15.16 -16.92
C ILE A 178 6.00 -13.79 -16.91
N GLU A 179 7.00 -13.62 -17.75
CA GLU A 179 7.66 -12.33 -17.94
C GLU A 179 6.81 -11.45 -18.85
N ILE A 180 6.11 -10.47 -18.26
CA ILE A 180 5.12 -9.65 -18.96
C ILE A 180 5.74 -8.43 -19.67
N LYS A 181 6.92 -7.99 -19.20
CA LYS A 181 7.54 -6.72 -19.66
C LYS A 181 7.83 -6.64 -21.16
N LYS A 182 8.11 -7.77 -21.81
CA LYS A 182 8.46 -7.85 -23.23
C LYS A 182 7.26 -8.00 -24.16
N LEU A 183 6.05 -8.10 -23.61
CA LEU A 183 4.84 -8.35 -24.38
C LEU A 183 4.19 -7.04 -24.83
N ASN A 184 3.54 -7.07 -25.99
CA ASN A 184 2.68 -5.98 -26.45
C ASN A 184 1.42 -5.85 -25.55
N LYS A 185 0.64 -4.78 -25.73
CA LYS A 185 -0.49 -4.44 -24.87
C LYS A 185 -1.55 -5.56 -24.80
N GLU A 186 -1.91 -6.16 -25.92
CA GLU A 186 -2.94 -7.22 -26.01
C GLU A 186 -2.45 -8.52 -25.39
N GLU A 187 -1.24 -8.94 -25.74
CA GLU A 187 -0.61 -10.12 -25.16
C GLU A 187 -0.44 -9.96 -23.65
N ARG A 188 -0.04 -8.77 -23.18
CA ARG A 188 0.09 -8.45 -21.76
C ARG A 188 -1.23 -8.62 -21.03
N LYS A 189 -2.33 -8.10 -21.60
CA LYS A 189 -3.68 -8.23 -21.01
C LYS A 189 -4.09 -9.71 -20.87
N ARG A 190 -3.85 -10.54 -21.91
CA ARG A 190 -4.14 -11.97 -21.87
C ARG A 190 -3.26 -12.70 -20.86
N LYS A 191 -1.95 -12.50 -20.90
CA LYS A 191 -0.97 -13.20 -20.07
C LYS A 191 -1.06 -12.84 -18.57
N ILE A 192 -1.51 -11.65 -18.22
CA ILE A 192 -1.79 -11.28 -16.84
C ILE A 192 -2.88 -12.16 -16.22
N LYS A 193 -3.95 -12.47 -16.98
CA LYS A 193 -5.01 -13.38 -16.50
C LYS A 193 -4.51 -14.81 -16.27
N GLU A 194 -3.54 -15.26 -17.07
CA GLU A 194 -2.90 -16.57 -16.88
C GLU A 194 -1.92 -16.57 -15.69
N LYS A 195 -1.30 -15.43 -15.39
CA LYS A 195 -0.29 -15.28 -14.34
C LYS A 195 -0.85 -15.40 -12.95
N TYR A 196 -2.00 -14.81 -12.69
CA TYR A 196 -2.60 -14.72 -11.36
C TYR A 196 -3.78 -15.67 -11.21
N LEU A 197 -3.87 -16.31 -10.06
CA LEU A 197 -4.99 -17.16 -9.65
C LEU A 197 -5.61 -16.60 -8.38
N TYR A 198 -6.93 -16.46 -8.37
CA TYR A 198 -7.68 -16.10 -7.18
C TYR A 198 -7.50 -17.15 -6.07
N VAL A 199 -7.31 -16.69 -4.86
CA VAL A 199 -7.17 -17.54 -3.67
C VAL A 199 -8.52 -17.57 -2.96
N LYS A 200 -9.17 -18.73 -2.96
CA LYS A 200 -10.40 -18.95 -2.18
C LYS A 200 -10.12 -18.81 -0.68
N ASP A 201 -11.13 -18.44 0.09
CA ASP A 201 -11.04 -18.23 1.54
C ASP A 201 -9.94 -17.23 1.96
N ASN A 202 -9.62 -16.27 1.08
CA ASN A 202 -8.71 -15.19 1.42
C ASN A 202 -9.28 -14.30 2.53
N PHE A 203 -8.42 -13.44 3.09
CA PHE A 203 -8.82 -12.54 4.17
C PHE A 203 -10.02 -11.67 3.82
N LEU A 204 -10.05 -11.12 2.61
CA LEU A 204 -11.11 -10.22 2.16
C LEU A 204 -12.47 -10.93 2.08
N GLU A 205 -12.49 -12.15 1.57
CA GLU A 205 -13.70 -12.97 1.54
C GLU A 205 -14.19 -13.30 2.96
N LYS A 206 -13.29 -13.65 3.87
CA LYS A 206 -13.62 -13.88 5.29
C LYS A 206 -14.15 -12.62 5.97
N TYR A 207 -13.53 -11.48 5.68
CA TYR A 207 -13.96 -10.17 6.17
C TYR A 207 -15.41 -9.88 5.76
N PHE A 208 -15.75 -9.99 4.48
CA PHE A 208 -17.11 -9.77 4.01
C PHE A 208 -18.12 -10.75 4.62
N LYS A 209 -17.76 -12.04 4.67
CA LYS A 209 -18.62 -13.06 5.31
C LYS A 209 -18.88 -12.73 6.80
N LYS A 210 -17.88 -12.24 7.51
CA LYS A 210 -18.01 -11.80 8.91
C LYS A 210 -18.94 -10.58 9.01
N CYS A 211 -18.71 -9.54 8.19
CA CYS A 211 -19.55 -8.34 8.20
C CYS A 211 -21.03 -8.67 7.94
N ILE A 212 -21.31 -9.58 7.00
CA ILE A 212 -22.67 -10.05 6.72
C ILE A 212 -23.26 -10.79 7.93
N LYS A 213 -22.50 -11.70 8.54
CA LYS A 213 -22.92 -12.48 9.72
C LYS A 213 -23.25 -11.58 10.91
N ASP A 214 -22.40 -10.60 11.17
CA ASP A 214 -22.53 -9.67 12.30
C ASP A 214 -23.50 -8.54 12.01
N ASN A 215 -24.19 -8.57 10.85
CA ASN A 215 -25.14 -7.53 10.38
C ASN A 215 -24.50 -6.12 10.40
N ARG A 216 -23.19 -6.05 10.18
CA ARG A 216 -22.40 -4.81 10.17
C ARG A 216 -22.71 -4.03 8.89
N ASN A 217 -23.04 -2.77 9.04
CA ASN A 217 -23.26 -1.90 7.90
C ASN A 217 -21.91 -1.50 7.31
N ILE A 218 -21.58 -1.99 6.12
CA ILE A 218 -20.44 -1.52 5.33
C ILE A 218 -20.98 -0.49 4.34
N TYR A 219 -20.82 0.80 4.66
CA TYR A 219 -21.33 1.86 3.78
C TYR A 219 -20.34 2.25 2.71
N ASN A 220 -19.10 2.47 3.13
CA ASN A 220 -18.04 2.92 2.25
C ASN A 220 -16.82 2.01 2.44
N LEU A 221 -16.33 1.46 1.35
CA LEU A 221 -15.13 0.63 1.32
C LEU A 221 -14.13 1.24 0.35
N LYS A 222 -12.95 1.60 0.86
CA LYS A 222 -11.82 2.00 0.01
C LYS A 222 -10.90 0.81 -0.22
N ILE A 223 -10.73 0.41 -1.46
CA ILE A 223 -9.83 -0.67 -1.85
C ILE A 223 -8.61 -0.07 -2.55
N ILE A 224 -7.47 -0.09 -1.86
CA ILE A 224 -6.21 0.43 -2.36
C ILE A 224 -5.40 -0.72 -2.93
N ILE A 225 -5.21 -0.76 -4.24
CA ILE A 225 -4.39 -1.78 -4.91
C ILE A 225 -2.99 -1.22 -5.12
N VAL A 226 -1.99 -1.94 -4.58
CA VAL A 226 -0.61 -1.46 -4.50
C VAL A 226 0.31 -2.26 -5.41
N ASP A 227 1.06 -1.55 -6.27
CA ASP A 227 2.15 -2.11 -7.09
C ASP A 227 3.41 -1.25 -6.99
N ASP A 228 4.53 -1.73 -7.49
CA ASP A 228 5.79 -0.98 -7.48
C ASP A 228 5.83 0.09 -8.60
N VAL A 229 5.44 -0.26 -9.82
CA VAL A 229 5.44 0.65 -10.98
C VAL A 229 4.16 0.47 -11.79
N TYR A 230 3.46 1.55 -12.00
CA TYR A 230 2.32 1.60 -12.90
C TYR A 230 2.78 1.87 -14.33
N THR A 231 2.60 0.93 -15.23
CA THR A 231 2.85 1.11 -16.66
C THR A 231 1.52 1.24 -17.40
N THR A 232 0.91 0.12 -17.74
CA THR A 232 -0.41 0.07 -18.38
C THR A 232 -1.56 -0.11 -17.40
N GLY A 233 -1.28 -0.30 -16.11
CA GLY A 233 -2.27 -0.63 -15.09
C GLY A 233 -2.92 -2.01 -15.22
N SER A 234 -2.45 -2.85 -16.16
CA SER A 234 -3.09 -4.15 -16.45
C SER A 234 -3.11 -5.08 -15.25
N THR A 235 -2.07 -5.04 -14.38
CA THR A 235 -2.01 -5.87 -13.17
C THR A 235 -3.06 -5.42 -12.16
N MET A 236 -3.14 -4.13 -11.89
CA MET A 236 -4.10 -3.56 -10.94
C MET A 236 -5.54 -3.79 -11.41
N ARG A 237 -5.83 -3.55 -12.71
CA ARG A 237 -7.14 -3.86 -13.30
C ARG A 237 -7.52 -5.33 -13.17
N ASN A 238 -6.57 -6.25 -13.37
CA ASN A 238 -6.84 -7.67 -13.18
C ASN A 238 -7.21 -8.01 -11.72
N MET A 239 -6.64 -7.31 -10.73
CA MET A 239 -7.05 -7.45 -9.33
C MET A 239 -8.49 -6.97 -9.13
N VAL A 240 -8.88 -5.84 -9.74
CA VAL A 240 -10.28 -5.35 -9.69
C VAL A 240 -11.22 -6.36 -10.36
N GLU A 241 -10.87 -6.89 -11.55
CA GLU A 241 -11.67 -7.92 -12.21
C GLU A 241 -11.86 -9.18 -11.34
N MET A 242 -10.81 -9.59 -10.62
CA MET A 242 -10.89 -10.73 -9.69
C MET A 242 -11.81 -10.44 -8.49
N LEU A 243 -11.73 -9.22 -7.93
CA LEU A 243 -12.60 -8.77 -6.86
C LEU A 243 -14.07 -8.81 -7.27
N GLU A 244 -14.40 -8.11 -8.35
CA GLU A 244 -15.76 -7.99 -8.88
C GLU A 244 -16.33 -9.37 -9.21
N LYS A 245 -15.53 -10.23 -9.84
CA LYS A 245 -15.97 -11.56 -10.26
C LYS A 245 -16.22 -12.52 -9.10
N ASN A 246 -15.38 -12.50 -8.07
CA ASN A 246 -15.38 -13.56 -7.07
C ASN A 246 -15.96 -13.13 -5.74
N ILE A 247 -15.77 -11.88 -5.31
CA ILE A 247 -16.20 -11.43 -3.99
C ILE A 247 -17.54 -10.72 -4.06
N LEU A 248 -17.68 -9.74 -4.96
CA LEU A 248 -18.89 -8.94 -5.02
C LEU A 248 -20.10 -9.75 -5.48
N LYS A 249 -19.90 -10.71 -6.40
CA LYS A 249 -20.98 -11.63 -6.80
C LYS A 249 -21.45 -12.54 -5.67
N GLU A 250 -20.54 -12.98 -4.78
CA GLU A 250 -20.95 -13.75 -3.60
C GLU A 250 -21.79 -12.90 -2.65
N ILE A 251 -21.41 -11.65 -2.43
CA ILE A 251 -22.15 -10.69 -1.60
C ILE A 251 -23.55 -10.45 -2.18
N GLU A 252 -23.65 -10.20 -3.48
CA GLU A 252 -24.94 -10.05 -4.18
C GLU A 252 -25.78 -11.33 -4.11
N GLY A 253 -25.15 -12.49 -4.26
CA GLY A 253 -25.84 -13.79 -4.13
C GLY A 253 -26.44 -14.00 -2.75
N ILE A 254 -25.72 -13.62 -1.69
CA ILE A 254 -26.21 -13.72 -0.30
C ILE A 254 -27.38 -12.74 -0.06
N LYS A 255 -27.33 -11.53 -0.63
CA LYS A 255 -28.42 -10.55 -0.57
C LYS A 255 -29.71 -11.10 -1.23
N ARG A 256 -29.59 -11.71 -2.43
CA ARG A 256 -30.74 -12.27 -3.18
C ARG A 256 -31.41 -13.46 -2.48
N ILE A 257 -30.69 -14.20 -1.62
CA ILE A 257 -31.26 -15.34 -0.87
C ILE A 257 -32.10 -14.89 0.35
N GLY A 258 -32.35 -13.59 0.52
CA GLY A 258 -33.22 -13.06 1.59
C GLY A 258 -32.64 -13.18 3.00
N LYS A 259 -31.34 -13.50 3.13
CA LYS A 259 -30.65 -13.55 4.43
C LYS A 259 -30.32 -12.17 5.01
N ILE A 260 -30.51 -11.11 4.22
CA ILE A 260 -30.42 -9.71 4.66
C ILE A 260 -31.80 -9.13 4.47
N ARG A 261 -32.44 -8.67 5.56
CA ARG A 261 -33.81 -8.07 5.52
C ARG A 261 -33.79 -6.88 4.54
N GLU A 262 -34.80 -6.84 3.66
CA GLU A 262 -34.97 -5.86 2.57
C GLU A 262 -34.91 -4.39 2.99
N GLU A 263 -35.13 -4.07 4.27
CA GLU A 263 -35.10 -2.70 4.80
C GLU A 263 -33.66 -2.09 4.87
N LYS A 264 -32.61 -2.85 4.55
CA LYS A 264 -31.21 -2.42 4.63
C LYS A 264 -30.45 -2.68 3.32
N GLU A 265 -31.02 -2.29 2.18
CA GLU A 265 -30.26 -2.09 0.94
C GLU A 265 -29.30 -0.89 1.13
N LYS A 266 -28.32 -1.06 2.02
CA LYS A 266 -27.24 -0.10 2.12
C LYS A 266 -26.23 -0.47 1.05
N ILE A 267 -26.26 0.32 -0.01
CA ILE A 267 -25.37 0.22 -1.16
C ILE A 267 -23.95 0.24 -0.66
N LEU A 268 -23.23 -0.87 -0.87
CA LEU A 268 -21.80 -0.90 -0.66
C LEU A 268 -21.16 0.00 -1.73
N ASN A 269 -20.75 1.19 -1.33
CA ASN A 269 -19.96 2.07 -2.19
C ASN A 269 -18.49 1.65 -2.12
N ILE A 270 -17.95 1.18 -3.25
CA ILE A 270 -16.55 0.77 -3.35
C ILE A 270 -15.79 1.79 -4.19
N GLU A 271 -14.85 2.45 -3.54
CA GLU A 271 -13.87 3.31 -4.19
C GLU A 271 -12.59 2.50 -4.46
N TYR A 272 -12.12 2.49 -5.71
CA TYR A 272 -10.85 1.89 -6.08
C TYR A 272 -9.76 2.96 -6.17
N ILE A 273 -8.67 2.72 -5.45
CA ILE A 273 -7.47 3.55 -5.49
C ILE A 273 -6.31 2.65 -5.95
N PHE A 274 -5.54 3.11 -6.94
CA PHE A 274 -4.29 2.50 -7.33
C PHE A 274 -3.14 3.29 -6.70
N LEU A 275 -2.22 2.62 -6.02
CA LEU A 275 -1.04 3.23 -5.42
C LEU A 275 0.22 2.60 -5.99
N SER A 276 1.15 3.40 -6.49
CA SER A 276 2.45 2.93 -6.96
C SER A 276 3.58 3.89 -6.59
N LEU A 277 4.83 3.39 -6.58
CA LEU A 277 5.99 4.27 -6.40
C LEU A 277 6.18 5.15 -7.63
N ALA A 278 5.98 4.60 -8.81
CA ALA A 278 6.18 5.35 -10.06
C ALA A 278 5.10 5.03 -11.09
N LYS A 279 4.94 6.02 -11.99
CA LYS A 279 4.23 5.88 -13.26
C LYS A 279 5.20 6.03 -14.41
N ASP A 280 5.17 5.07 -15.35
CA ASP A 280 5.91 5.02 -16.62
C ASP A 280 5.06 5.57 -17.75
#